data_d657f5f6672502851804a28d3ea1b76e
#
_entry.id   d657f5f6672502851804a28d3ea1b76e
#
_cell.length_a   1.000
_cell.length_b   1.000
_cell.length_c   1.000
_cell.angle_alpha   90.00
_cell.angle_beta   90.00
_cell.angle_gamma   90.00
#
_symmetry.space_group_name_H-M   'P 1'
#
loop_
_entity.id
_entity.type
_entity.pdbx_description
1 polymer ?
#
loop_
_entity_poly.entity_id
_entity_poly.type
_entity_poly.pdbx_seq_one_letter_code
_entity_poly.pdbx_strand_id
1 'polypeptide(L)'
;LTFINYAAREINCKLVYYGPGLGGKTTNLQYIYDTTAPQAKGKLISLATETDRTLFFDFLPLELGTVRGFKTRFHLYTVPGQVFYDASRKLILKGVDGVVFVADSQEERMDANIESLWNLEQNLKSHGYDLMKIPYVLQLNKRDLPNAMPVEELKKELMRKGEPVFEAVAYKGIGVFDTLKAVAKQVLVELKKGGG
;
A
#
# COMPACT_ATOMS: atom_id res chain seq x y z
N LEU A 1 -12.89 -5.03 -2.91
CA LEU A 1 -14.28 -5.41 -2.60
C LEU A 1 -14.43 -5.51 -1.09
N THR A 2 -15.07 -4.50 -0.52
CA THR A 2 -15.33 -4.47 0.92
C THR A 2 -16.21 -5.66 1.33
N PHE A 3 -15.75 -6.40 2.32
CA PHE A 3 -16.49 -7.52 2.90
C PHE A 3 -16.96 -7.17 4.31
N ILE A 4 -18.26 -7.33 4.58
CA ILE A 4 -18.84 -7.02 5.89
C ILE A 4 -19.02 -8.32 6.69
N ASN A 5 -18.40 -8.38 7.86
CA ASN A 5 -18.63 -9.43 8.85
C ASN A 5 -19.60 -8.91 9.91
N TYR A 6 -20.88 -9.23 9.76
CA TYR A 6 -21.93 -8.78 10.67
C TYR A 6 -21.80 -9.37 12.08
N ALA A 7 -21.33 -10.62 12.19
CA ALA A 7 -21.16 -11.27 13.49
C ALA A 7 -20.07 -10.60 14.34
N ALA A 8 -18.95 -10.26 13.73
CA ALA A 8 -17.86 -9.55 14.39
C ALA A 8 -18.06 -8.02 14.45
N ARG A 9 -19.05 -7.50 13.73
CA ARG A 9 -19.23 -6.05 13.49
C ARG A 9 -17.97 -5.40 12.89
N GLU A 10 -17.43 -6.05 11.86
CA GLU A 10 -16.23 -5.59 11.15
C GLU A 10 -16.48 -5.42 9.66
N ILE A 11 -15.88 -4.38 9.10
CA ILE A 11 -15.75 -4.16 7.67
C ILE A 11 -14.32 -4.49 7.30
N ASN A 12 -14.14 -5.40 6.35
CA ASN A 12 -12.82 -5.85 5.91
C ASN A 12 -12.43 -5.13 4.61
N CYS A 13 -11.31 -4.45 4.63
CA CYS A 13 -10.77 -3.71 3.50
C CYS A 13 -9.38 -4.21 3.14
N LYS A 14 -9.05 -4.18 1.87
CA LYS A 14 -7.78 -4.65 1.34
C LYS A 14 -6.90 -3.48 0.91
N LEU A 15 -5.69 -3.41 1.45
CA LEU A 15 -4.65 -2.47 1.05
C LEU A 15 -3.47 -3.22 0.42
N VAL A 16 -2.99 -2.74 -0.71
CA VAL A 16 -1.87 -3.35 -1.42
C VAL A 16 -0.73 -2.33 -1.54
N TYR A 17 0.45 -2.75 -1.09
CA TYR A 17 1.70 -2.01 -1.26
C TYR A 17 2.37 -2.48 -2.56
N TYR A 18 2.44 -1.58 -3.52
CA TYR A 18 2.98 -1.80 -4.85
C TYR A 18 4.27 -1.01 -5.05
N GLY A 19 5.08 -1.36 -6.03
CA GLY A 19 6.33 -0.66 -6.33
C GLY A 19 7.42 -1.62 -6.80
N PRO A 20 8.57 -1.08 -7.23
CA PRO A 20 9.68 -1.88 -7.75
C PRO A 20 10.25 -2.84 -6.71
N GLY A 21 10.89 -3.89 -7.18
CA GLY A 21 11.64 -4.82 -6.33
C GLY A 21 12.69 -4.08 -5.49
N LEU A 22 12.88 -4.50 -4.26
CA LEU A 22 13.81 -3.89 -3.30
C LEU A 22 13.49 -2.44 -2.92
N GLY A 23 12.31 -1.94 -3.26
CA GLY A 23 11.90 -0.56 -2.98
C GLY A 23 11.51 -0.27 -1.52
N GLY A 24 11.29 -1.31 -0.72
CA GLY A 24 10.95 -1.17 0.71
C GLY A 24 9.49 -1.46 1.04
N LYS A 25 8.73 -2.12 0.19
CA LYS A 25 7.35 -2.58 0.46
C LYS A 25 7.31 -3.51 1.69
N THR A 26 8.14 -4.54 1.67
CA THR A 26 8.27 -5.50 2.77
C THR A 26 8.72 -4.83 4.06
N THR A 27 9.67 -3.90 3.98
CA THR A 27 10.17 -3.14 5.13
C THR A 27 9.07 -2.30 5.77
N ASN A 28 8.20 -1.67 4.96
CA ASN A 28 7.02 -0.95 5.44
C ASN A 28 6.11 -1.87 6.28
N LEU A 29 5.70 -3.00 5.72
CA LEU A 29 4.78 -3.91 6.41
C LEU A 29 5.41 -4.52 7.65
N GLN A 30 6.68 -4.89 7.60
CA GLN A 30 7.38 -5.43 8.76
C GLN A 30 7.42 -4.41 9.91
N TYR A 31 7.74 -3.16 9.61
CA TYR A 31 7.75 -2.09 10.61
C TYR A 31 6.36 -1.88 11.24
N ILE A 32 5.30 -1.81 10.42
CA ILE A 32 3.93 -1.68 10.91
C ILE A 32 3.60 -2.87 11.83
N TYR A 33 3.90 -4.08 11.39
CA TYR A 33 3.63 -5.28 12.16
C TYR A 33 4.35 -5.28 13.50
N ASP A 34 5.65 -5.00 13.52
CA ASP A 34 6.48 -5.05 14.72
C ASP A 34 6.06 -3.99 15.77
N THR A 35 5.57 -2.83 15.31
CA THR A 35 5.19 -1.72 16.18
C THR A 35 3.71 -1.71 16.58
N THR A 36 2.86 -2.50 15.90
CA THR A 36 1.45 -2.62 16.25
C THR A 36 1.25 -3.56 17.44
N ALA A 37 0.38 -3.16 18.38
CA ALA A 37 0.06 -3.98 19.55
C ALA A 37 -0.51 -5.35 19.15
N PRO A 38 -0.16 -6.44 19.85
CA PRO A 38 -0.57 -7.81 19.48
C PRO A 38 -2.09 -7.98 19.32
N GLN A 39 -2.90 -7.29 20.15
CA GLN A 39 -4.36 -7.35 20.08
C GLN A 39 -4.97 -6.67 18.85
N ALA A 40 -4.20 -5.82 18.15
CA ALA A 40 -4.65 -5.07 16.98
C ALA A 40 -4.15 -5.66 15.65
N LYS A 41 -3.52 -6.83 15.68
CA LYS A 41 -2.98 -7.46 14.46
C LYS A 41 -3.17 -8.97 14.47
N GLY A 42 -3.29 -9.53 13.28
CA GLY A 42 -3.30 -10.98 13.08
C GLY A 42 -1.88 -11.55 12.89
N LYS A 43 -1.81 -12.76 12.38
CA LYS A 43 -0.54 -13.45 12.13
C LYS A 43 0.12 -12.90 10.85
N LEU A 44 1.42 -12.64 10.93
CA LEU A 44 2.21 -12.30 9.75
C LEU A 44 2.47 -13.57 8.93
N ILE A 45 2.05 -13.54 7.67
CA ILE A 45 2.34 -14.58 6.68
C ILE A 45 3.41 -14.04 5.74
N SER A 46 4.48 -14.78 5.56
CA SER A 46 5.58 -14.45 4.67
C SER A 46 5.75 -15.57 3.65
N LEU A 47 5.62 -15.22 2.38
CA LEU A 47 5.92 -16.10 1.25
C LEU A 47 7.23 -15.63 0.63
N ALA A 48 8.30 -16.40 0.83
CA ALA A 48 9.59 -16.13 0.24
C ALA A 48 9.73 -16.92 -1.07
N THR A 49 10.15 -16.25 -2.13
CA THR A 49 10.68 -16.85 -3.34
C THR A 49 12.21 -16.74 -3.31
N GLU A 50 12.90 -17.32 -4.27
CA GLU A 50 14.36 -17.23 -4.34
C GLU A 50 14.89 -15.79 -4.38
N THR A 51 14.09 -14.86 -4.92
CA THR A 51 14.51 -13.49 -5.23
C THR A 51 13.62 -12.41 -4.59
N ASP A 52 12.49 -12.77 -3.99
CA ASP A 52 11.55 -11.77 -3.45
C ASP A 52 10.79 -12.33 -2.23
N ARG A 53 10.23 -11.42 -1.44
CA ARG A 53 9.42 -11.74 -0.28
C ARG A 53 8.10 -10.97 -0.31
N THR A 54 7.01 -11.70 -0.22
CA THR A 54 5.65 -11.15 -0.13
C THR A 54 5.13 -11.30 1.29
N LEU A 55 4.64 -10.22 1.87
CA LEU A 55 4.05 -10.21 3.22
C LEU A 55 2.56 -9.94 3.19
N PHE A 56 1.87 -10.57 4.14
CA PHE A 56 0.46 -10.31 4.42
C PHE A 56 0.19 -10.38 5.93
N PHE A 57 -0.61 -9.47 6.45
CA PHE A 57 -1.27 -9.58 7.75
C PHE A 57 -2.51 -8.70 7.81
N ASP A 58 -3.41 -8.98 8.73
CA ASP A 58 -4.55 -8.13 9.02
C ASP A 58 -4.27 -7.21 10.22
N PHE A 59 -4.88 -6.04 10.19
CA PHE A 59 -4.64 -4.94 11.11
C PHE A 59 -5.95 -4.24 11.46
N LEU A 60 -6.16 -3.97 12.76
CA LEU A 60 -7.35 -3.27 13.27
C LEU A 60 -6.94 -1.95 13.92
N PRO A 61 -6.95 -0.83 13.18
CA PRO A 61 -6.59 0.48 13.72
C PRO A 61 -7.73 1.04 14.59
N LEU A 62 -7.70 0.75 15.87
CA LEU A 62 -8.75 1.16 16.82
C LEU A 62 -8.92 2.68 16.88
N GLU A 63 -7.85 3.44 16.69
CA GLU A 63 -7.88 4.90 16.69
C GLU A 63 -8.60 5.53 15.50
N LEU A 64 -8.87 4.80 14.43
CA LEU A 64 -9.61 5.31 13.27
C LEU A 64 -11.14 5.26 13.47
N GLY A 65 -11.60 4.71 14.60
CA GLY A 65 -13.00 4.68 14.95
C GLY A 65 -13.82 3.64 14.19
N THR A 66 -15.10 3.91 14.02
CA THR A 66 -16.06 3.01 13.39
C THR A 66 -16.73 3.66 12.19
N VAL A 67 -17.17 2.83 11.24
CA VAL A 67 -18.05 3.22 10.15
C VAL A 67 -19.41 2.56 10.39
N ARG A 68 -20.46 3.36 10.66
CA ARG A 68 -21.81 2.87 10.97
C ARG A 68 -21.86 1.84 12.10
N GLY A 69 -21.02 2.03 13.12
CA GLY A 69 -20.91 1.12 14.27
C GLY A 69 -20.06 -0.14 14.02
N PHE A 70 -19.46 -0.27 12.84
CA PHE A 70 -18.54 -1.35 12.50
C PHE A 70 -17.09 -0.87 12.58
N LYS A 71 -16.20 -1.69 13.15
CA LYS A 71 -14.76 -1.48 13.10
C LYS A 71 -14.25 -1.83 11.70
N THR A 72 -13.24 -1.13 11.22
CA THR A 72 -12.63 -1.44 9.92
C THR A 72 -11.33 -2.20 10.14
N ARG A 73 -11.28 -3.44 9.64
CA ARG A 73 -10.08 -4.27 9.62
C ARG A 73 -9.41 -4.15 8.26
N PHE A 74 -8.15 -3.77 8.27
CA PHE A 74 -7.35 -3.68 7.04
C PHE A 74 -6.50 -4.93 6.84
N HIS A 75 -6.56 -5.49 5.66
CA HIS A 75 -5.73 -6.59 5.20
C HIS A 75 -4.62 -6.01 4.33
N LEU A 76 -3.40 -6.03 4.84
CA LEU A 76 -2.23 -5.44 4.20
C LEU A 76 -1.44 -6.49 3.43
N TYR A 77 -1.16 -6.20 2.15
CA TYR A 77 -0.39 -7.07 1.26
C TYR A 77 0.77 -6.31 0.65
N THR A 78 1.91 -6.97 0.47
CA THR A 78 2.90 -6.53 -0.51
C THR A 78 2.78 -7.38 -1.78
N VAL A 79 3.24 -6.85 -2.89
CA VAL A 79 3.36 -7.62 -4.14
C VAL A 79 4.84 -7.93 -4.43
N PRO A 80 5.15 -9.06 -5.10
CA PRO A 80 6.50 -9.31 -5.57
C PRO A 80 6.87 -8.29 -6.66
N GLY A 81 8.03 -7.62 -6.51
CA GLY A 81 8.43 -6.53 -7.39
C GLY A 81 9.16 -6.96 -8.67
N GLN A 82 9.63 -8.20 -8.74
CA GLN A 82 10.36 -8.73 -9.89
C GLN A 82 9.45 -8.90 -11.12
N VAL A 83 10.02 -8.69 -12.31
CA VAL A 83 9.27 -8.66 -13.58
C VAL A 83 8.45 -9.91 -13.85
N PHE A 84 9.00 -11.11 -13.56
CA PHE A 84 8.33 -12.40 -13.85
C PHE A 84 7.14 -12.72 -12.93
N TYR A 85 6.84 -11.91 -11.94
CA TYR A 85 5.72 -12.15 -11.03
C TYR A 85 4.47 -11.31 -11.36
N ASP A 86 4.31 -10.90 -12.62
CA ASP A 86 3.17 -10.07 -13.03
C ASP A 86 1.81 -10.73 -12.75
N ALA A 87 1.69 -12.03 -13.04
CA ALA A 87 0.46 -12.76 -12.75
C ALA A 87 0.11 -12.76 -11.25
N SER A 88 1.11 -12.89 -10.38
CA SER A 88 0.93 -12.81 -8.93
C SER A 88 0.51 -11.41 -8.49
N ARG A 89 1.12 -10.35 -9.02
CA ARG A 89 0.73 -8.96 -8.73
C ARG A 89 -0.71 -8.70 -9.13
N LYS A 90 -1.09 -9.11 -10.32
CA LYS A 90 -2.46 -8.99 -10.82
C LYS A 90 -3.46 -9.70 -9.91
N LEU A 91 -3.15 -10.92 -9.48
CA LEU A 91 -4.01 -11.68 -8.57
C LEU A 91 -4.17 -10.99 -7.21
N ILE A 92 -3.10 -10.45 -6.63
CA ILE A 92 -3.12 -9.76 -5.34
C ILE A 92 -3.97 -8.50 -5.41
N LEU A 93 -4.00 -7.78 -6.53
CA LEU A 93 -4.82 -6.58 -6.71
C LEU A 93 -6.33 -6.85 -6.81
N LYS A 94 -6.76 -8.09 -7.00
CA LYS A 94 -8.19 -8.42 -7.06
C LYS A 94 -8.87 -8.02 -5.75
N GLY A 95 -9.93 -7.23 -5.85
CA GLY A 95 -10.70 -6.77 -4.69
C GLY A 95 -10.01 -5.68 -3.85
N VAL A 96 -8.99 -5.02 -4.38
CA VAL A 96 -8.26 -3.96 -3.66
C VAL A 96 -9.15 -2.75 -3.38
N ASP A 97 -9.05 -2.21 -2.16
CA ASP A 97 -9.78 -1.01 -1.72
C ASP A 97 -8.88 0.24 -1.68
N GLY A 98 -7.58 0.06 -1.53
CA GLY A 98 -6.62 1.15 -1.56
C GLY A 98 -5.21 0.66 -1.89
N VAL A 99 -4.43 1.53 -2.51
CA VAL A 99 -3.07 1.23 -2.96
C VAL A 99 -2.09 2.24 -2.40
N VAL A 100 -0.97 1.72 -1.91
CA VAL A 100 0.23 2.51 -1.61
C VAL A 100 1.28 2.16 -2.65
N PHE A 101 1.75 3.16 -3.40
CA PHE A 101 2.90 2.99 -4.27
C PHE A 101 4.16 3.42 -3.54
N VAL A 102 5.07 2.47 -3.30
CA VAL A 102 6.36 2.70 -2.65
C VAL A 102 7.42 2.86 -3.72
N ALA A 103 7.80 4.10 -4.00
CA ALA A 103 8.87 4.43 -4.93
C ALA A 103 10.23 4.34 -4.24
N ASP A 104 11.23 3.89 -4.96
CA ASP A 104 12.62 3.96 -4.57
C ASP A 104 13.19 5.31 -5.00
N SER A 105 13.61 6.14 -4.05
CA SER A 105 14.07 7.51 -4.35
C SER A 105 15.42 7.58 -5.07
N GLN A 106 16.15 6.49 -5.18
CA GLN A 106 17.47 6.47 -5.83
C GLN A 106 17.35 6.83 -7.31
N GLU A 107 18.25 7.67 -7.80
CA GLU A 107 18.26 8.14 -9.19
C GLU A 107 18.26 6.99 -10.20
N GLU A 108 19.10 5.97 -9.98
CA GLU A 108 19.22 4.79 -10.84
C GLU A 108 17.98 3.87 -10.81
N ARG A 109 17.05 4.11 -9.89
CA ARG A 109 15.82 3.33 -9.76
C ARG A 109 14.59 3.99 -10.40
N MET A 110 14.74 5.14 -11.01
CA MET A 110 13.61 5.86 -11.62
C MET A 110 12.90 5.04 -12.70
N ASP A 111 13.65 4.39 -13.60
CA ASP A 111 13.04 3.56 -14.64
C ASP A 111 12.25 2.39 -14.04
N ALA A 112 12.76 1.77 -12.98
CA ALA A 112 12.06 0.71 -12.27
C ALA A 112 10.75 1.22 -11.59
N ASN A 113 10.77 2.43 -11.05
CA ASN A 113 9.57 3.08 -10.51
C ASN A 113 8.52 3.30 -11.61
N ILE A 114 8.91 3.86 -12.74
CA ILE A 114 8.02 4.16 -13.87
C ILE A 114 7.41 2.87 -14.42
N GLU A 115 8.22 1.83 -14.64
CA GLU A 115 7.76 0.53 -15.11
C GLU A 115 6.75 -0.11 -14.13
N SER A 116 7.06 -0.08 -12.85
CA SER A 116 6.18 -0.62 -11.80
C SER A 116 4.86 0.14 -11.72
N LEU A 117 4.89 1.45 -11.83
CA LEU A 117 3.68 2.27 -11.81
C LEU A 117 2.80 2.03 -13.04
N TRP A 118 3.39 1.94 -14.22
CA TRP A 118 2.66 1.54 -15.42
C TRP A 118 2.03 0.16 -15.28
N ASN A 119 2.77 -0.80 -14.75
CA ASN A 119 2.28 -2.16 -14.48
C ASN A 119 1.09 -2.14 -13.50
N LEU A 120 1.17 -1.35 -12.44
CA LEU A 120 0.06 -1.15 -11.52
C LEU A 120 -1.21 -0.66 -12.25
N GLU A 121 -1.08 0.36 -13.08
CA GLU A 121 -2.19 0.92 -13.85
C GLU A 121 -2.83 -0.13 -14.77
N GLN A 122 -2.02 -0.92 -15.49
CA GLN A 122 -2.53 -1.98 -16.37
C GLN A 122 -3.24 -3.08 -15.59
N ASN A 123 -2.66 -3.53 -14.48
CA ASN A 123 -3.25 -4.57 -13.64
C ASN A 123 -4.55 -4.11 -12.96
N LEU A 124 -4.65 -2.86 -12.53
CA LEU A 124 -5.89 -2.29 -12.02
C LEU A 124 -6.98 -2.26 -13.10
N LYS A 125 -6.66 -1.78 -14.30
CA LYS A 125 -7.61 -1.76 -15.44
C LYS A 125 -8.13 -3.15 -15.77
N SER A 126 -7.29 -4.18 -15.69
CA SER A 126 -7.70 -5.55 -15.96
C SER A 126 -8.76 -6.08 -14.97
N HIS A 127 -8.87 -5.47 -13.79
CA HIS A 127 -9.89 -5.75 -12.79
C HIS A 127 -11.06 -4.76 -12.82
N GLY A 128 -11.09 -3.83 -13.78
CA GLY A 128 -12.11 -2.80 -13.86
C GLY A 128 -11.88 -1.61 -12.92
N TYR A 129 -10.70 -1.49 -12.33
CA TYR A 129 -10.35 -0.35 -11.49
C TYR A 129 -9.61 0.73 -12.27
N ASP A 130 -9.74 1.96 -11.80
CA ASP A 130 -9.05 3.13 -12.31
C ASP A 130 -8.25 3.78 -11.18
N LEU A 131 -6.93 3.88 -11.33
CA LEU A 131 -6.05 4.50 -10.34
C LEU A 131 -6.49 5.93 -10.00
N MET A 132 -7.08 6.63 -10.97
CA MET A 132 -7.59 7.99 -10.78
C MET A 132 -8.77 8.06 -9.81
N LYS A 133 -9.47 6.95 -9.55
CA LYS A 133 -10.70 6.89 -8.76
C LYS A 133 -10.58 6.18 -7.43
N ILE A 134 -9.62 5.26 -7.29
CA ILE A 134 -9.45 4.49 -6.05
C ILE A 134 -8.62 5.26 -5.02
N PRO A 135 -8.76 4.95 -3.71
CA PRO A 135 -7.84 5.41 -2.69
C PRO A 135 -6.39 5.07 -3.04
N TYR A 136 -5.54 6.09 -3.08
CA TYR A 136 -4.16 5.96 -3.53
C TYR A 136 -3.26 6.99 -2.87
N VAL A 137 -2.08 6.55 -2.45
CA VAL A 137 -1.01 7.43 -1.93
C VAL A 137 0.34 7.02 -2.52
N LEU A 138 1.22 7.99 -2.66
CA LEU A 138 2.60 7.82 -3.12
C LEU A 138 3.54 7.97 -1.94
N GLN A 139 4.40 6.97 -1.73
CA GLN A 139 5.50 7.05 -0.76
C GLN A 139 6.83 7.12 -1.50
N LEU A 140 7.64 8.11 -1.16
CA LEU A 140 9.02 8.24 -1.64
C LEU A 140 9.95 7.69 -0.57
N ASN A 141 10.35 6.43 -0.70
CA ASN A 141 11.19 5.74 0.27
C ASN A 141 12.68 5.94 0.02
N LYS A 142 13.49 5.64 1.02
CA LYS A 142 14.96 5.74 0.98
C LYS A 142 15.46 7.19 0.86
N ARG A 143 14.74 8.13 1.51
CA ARG A 143 15.14 9.55 1.49
C ARG A 143 16.46 9.84 2.18
N ASP A 144 16.99 8.91 2.97
CA ASP A 144 18.26 8.98 3.67
C ASP A 144 19.48 8.67 2.80
N LEU A 145 19.27 8.13 1.60
CA LEU A 145 20.37 7.78 0.70
C LEU A 145 20.94 9.02 -0.02
N PRO A 146 22.27 9.08 -0.24
CA PRO A 146 22.91 10.24 -0.85
C PRO A 146 22.53 10.46 -2.32
N ASN A 147 22.09 9.41 -3.01
CA ASN A 147 21.62 9.43 -4.40
C ASN A 147 20.09 9.56 -4.53
N ALA A 148 19.40 9.92 -3.44
CA ALA A 148 17.97 10.18 -3.49
C ALA A 148 17.69 11.41 -4.35
N MET A 149 16.82 11.25 -5.35
CA MET A 149 16.40 12.34 -6.23
C MET A 149 15.62 13.42 -5.47
N PRO A 150 15.64 14.69 -5.92
CA PRO A 150 14.78 15.74 -5.38
C PRO A 150 13.30 15.33 -5.42
N VAL A 151 12.57 15.65 -4.35
CA VAL A 151 11.15 15.32 -4.22
C VAL A 151 10.31 15.82 -5.39
N GLU A 152 10.55 17.04 -5.84
CA GLU A 152 9.77 17.63 -6.94
C GLU A 152 10.00 16.93 -8.28
N GLU A 153 11.18 16.39 -8.53
CA GLU A 153 11.45 15.59 -9.72
C GLU A 153 10.74 14.24 -9.66
N LEU A 154 10.76 13.58 -8.51
CA LEU A 154 10.02 12.33 -8.29
C LEU A 154 8.50 12.55 -8.45
N LYS A 155 7.97 13.63 -7.90
CA LYS A 155 6.55 13.98 -8.04
C LYS A 155 6.17 14.21 -9.51
N LYS A 156 6.99 14.93 -10.25
CA LYS A 156 6.76 15.23 -11.67
C LYS A 156 6.58 13.96 -12.49
N GLU A 157 7.39 12.94 -12.23
CA GLU A 157 7.38 11.68 -12.99
C GLU A 157 6.33 10.68 -12.47
N LEU A 158 6.08 10.65 -11.16
CA LEU A 158 5.32 9.57 -10.53
C LEU A 158 3.91 9.94 -10.05
N MET A 159 3.61 11.21 -9.80
CA MET A 159 2.24 11.61 -9.42
C MET A 159 1.27 11.44 -10.59
N ARG A 160 0.03 11.05 -10.27
CA ARG A 160 -1.02 10.82 -11.26
C ARG A 160 -2.25 11.73 -11.11
N LYS A 161 -2.66 12.05 -9.90
CA LYS A 161 -3.93 12.77 -9.65
C LYS A 161 -3.88 13.78 -8.50
N GLY A 162 -2.69 14.20 -8.09
CA GLY A 162 -2.53 15.06 -6.91
C GLY A 162 -2.74 14.30 -5.60
N GLU A 163 -2.47 13.01 -5.59
CA GLU A 163 -2.51 12.16 -4.41
C GLU A 163 -1.55 12.64 -3.33
N PRO A 164 -1.81 12.32 -2.03
CA PRO A 164 -0.87 12.58 -0.96
C PRO A 164 0.48 11.91 -1.22
N VAL A 165 1.56 12.64 -0.96
CA VAL A 165 2.94 12.16 -1.11
C VAL A 165 3.63 12.22 0.24
N PHE A 166 4.29 11.13 0.62
CA PHE A 166 5.03 11.01 1.87
C PHE A 166 6.48 10.66 1.61
N GLU A 167 7.39 11.42 2.19
CA GLU A 167 8.79 11.05 2.25
C GLU A 167 8.98 10.00 3.34
N ALA A 168 9.79 8.97 3.08
CA ALA A 168 9.98 7.86 4.01
C ALA A 168 11.41 7.37 4.09
N VAL A 169 11.72 6.83 5.26
CA VAL A 169 12.86 5.97 5.53
C VAL A 169 12.31 4.76 6.27
N ALA A 170 11.79 3.80 5.51
CA ALA A 170 10.93 2.74 6.03
C ALA A 170 11.59 1.91 7.13
N TYR A 171 12.86 1.57 7.01
CA TYR A 171 13.56 0.79 8.04
C TYR A 171 13.71 1.53 9.38
N LYS A 172 13.60 2.85 9.38
CA LYS A 172 13.56 3.70 10.59
C LYS A 172 12.13 4.04 11.03
N GLY A 173 11.13 3.65 10.25
CA GLY A 173 9.73 3.96 10.49
C GLY A 173 9.30 5.37 10.09
N ILE A 174 10.18 6.19 9.54
CA ILE A 174 9.87 7.55 9.12
C ILE A 174 8.91 7.50 7.93
N GLY A 175 7.77 8.17 8.03
CA GLY A 175 6.75 8.25 6.99
C GLY A 175 5.88 6.99 6.83
N VAL A 176 6.18 5.90 7.54
CA VAL A 176 5.47 4.62 7.39
C VAL A 176 4.02 4.70 7.86
N PHE A 177 3.77 5.16 9.09
CA PHE A 177 2.40 5.31 9.60
C PHE A 177 1.65 6.48 8.96
N ASP A 178 2.31 7.57 8.61
CA ASP A 178 1.66 8.67 7.91
C ASP A 178 1.09 8.20 6.56
N THR A 179 1.85 7.40 5.82
CA THR A 179 1.40 6.76 4.58
C THR A 179 0.19 5.86 4.81
N LEU A 180 0.28 4.95 5.78
CA LEU A 180 -0.81 4.01 6.10
C LEU A 180 -2.08 4.75 6.53
N LYS A 181 -1.97 5.71 7.43
CA LYS A 181 -3.11 6.51 7.90
C LYS A 181 -3.79 7.26 6.76
N ALA A 182 -3.03 7.82 5.83
CA ALA A 182 -3.58 8.57 4.71
C ALA A 182 -4.42 7.67 3.77
N VAL A 183 -3.91 6.52 3.36
CA VAL A 183 -4.66 5.60 2.50
C VAL A 183 -5.86 5.00 3.23
N ALA A 184 -5.70 4.64 4.51
CA ALA A 184 -6.79 4.11 5.33
C ALA A 184 -7.94 5.12 5.47
N LYS A 185 -7.65 6.40 5.71
CA LYS A 185 -8.65 7.47 5.76
C LYS A 185 -9.39 7.64 4.43
N GLN A 186 -8.70 7.57 3.29
CA GLN A 186 -9.34 7.60 1.99
C GLN A 186 -10.32 6.45 1.81
N VAL A 187 -9.94 5.24 2.21
CA VAL A 187 -10.81 4.06 2.15
C VAL A 187 -12.05 4.25 3.03
N LEU A 188 -11.88 4.77 4.26
CA LEU A 188 -12.99 5.05 5.16
C LEU A 188 -13.95 6.11 4.59
N VAL A 189 -13.44 7.12 3.92
CA VAL A 189 -14.28 8.14 3.24
C VAL A 189 -15.12 7.50 2.13
N GLU A 190 -14.53 6.63 1.32
CA GLU A 190 -15.27 5.92 0.26
C GLU A 190 -16.36 4.99 0.84
N LEU A 191 -16.07 4.29 1.92
CA LEU A 191 -17.06 3.46 2.62
C LEU A 191 -18.25 4.25 3.14
N LYS A 192 -18.01 5.47 3.64
CA LYS A 192 -19.08 6.37 4.12
C LYS A 192 -19.93 6.90 2.99
N LYS A 193 -19.37 7.11 1.79
CA LYS A 193 -20.10 7.56 0.59
C LYS A 193 -20.96 6.45 -0.02
N GLY A 194 -20.47 5.21 -0.06
CA GLY A 194 -21.10 4.05 -0.73
C GLY A 194 -22.36 3.50 -0.04
N GLY A 195 -22.97 4.23 0.86
CA GLY A 195 -24.09 3.80 1.65
C GLY A 195 -25.29 4.76 1.57
N GLY A 196 -25.52 5.37 0.40
CA GLY A 196 -26.78 6.05 0.09
C GLY A 196 -27.74 5.09 -0.55
#